data_6aea8b3533aca98aa78a221466d1bd75
#
_entry.id   6aea8b3533aca98aa78a221466d1bd75
#
_cell.length_a   1.000
_cell.length_b   1.000
_cell.length_c   1.000
_cell.angle_alpha   90.00
_cell.angle_beta   90.00
_cell.angle_gamma   90.00
#
_symmetry.space_group_name_H-M   'P 1'
#
loop_
_entity.id
_entity.type
_entity.pdbx_description
1 polymer ?
#
loop_
_entity_poly.entity_id
_entity_poly.type
_entity_poly.pdbx_seq_one_letter_code
_entity_poly.pdbx_strand_id
1 'polypeptide(L)'
;MIRLGTSSISKFSGGYVQNDPKTGGYYARIDNGVSVTTRGHVFSVDDALRARAIEMLLCEFSLDLTSLALEFPDQSLATIHELIDDVRERFHEWVELSADRLEVRRDGRPLTRMIAQCFDAYDVANNAHISAI
;
A
#
# COMPACT_ATOMS: atom_id res chain seq x y z
N MET A 1 14.84 -0.63 -1.71
CA MET A 1 15.50 0.63 -1.33
C MET A 1 15.88 0.56 0.14
N ILE A 2 17.16 0.78 0.47
CA ILE A 2 17.67 0.84 1.85
C ILE A 2 17.77 2.31 2.27
N ARG A 3 17.23 2.64 3.42
CA ARG A 3 17.26 4.00 3.98
C ARG A 3 18.07 4.03 5.27
N LEU A 4 18.82 5.10 5.48
CA LEU A 4 19.65 5.32 6.66
C LEU A 4 18.97 6.34 7.60
N GLY A 5 19.25 6.24 8.89
CA GLY A 5 18.77 7.15 9.93
C GLY A 5 17.72 6.54 10.84
N THR A 6 17.40 7.28 11.91
CA THR A 6 16.38 6.93 12.90
C THR A 6 15.00 6.84 12.24
N SER A 7 14.18 5.94 12.68
CA SER A 7 12.81 5.67 12.18
C SER A 7 12.69 5.40 10.66
N SER A 8 13.79 5.31 9.94
CA SER A 8 13.78 5.05 8.49
C SER A 8 13.19 3.69 8.17
N ILE A 9 12.29 3.66 7.18
CA ILE A 9 11.67 2.43 6.68
C ILE A 9 12.33 2.05 5.37
N SER A 10 12.90 0.84 5.32
CA SER A 10 13.48 0.25 4.11
C SER A 10 12.52 -0.79 3.54
N LYS A 11 12.27 -0.72 2.22
CA LYS A 11 11.45 -1.71 1.50
C LYS A 11 12.34 -2.69 0.79
N PHE A 12 12.06 -3.98 0.97
CA PHE A 12 12.66 -5.12 0.27
C PHE A 12 11.57 -5.86 -0.52
N SER A 13 11.94 -6.80 -1.35
CA SER A 13 10.99 -7.62 -2.10
C SER A 13 10.04 -8.42 -1.20
N GLY A 14 10.51 -8.83 -0.02
CA GLY A 14 9.74 -9.64 0.93
C GLY A 14 9.13 -8.86 2.09
N GLY A 15 9.23 -7.53 2.15
CA GLY A 15 8.66 -6.78 3.28
C GLY A 15 9.27 -5.43 3.55
N TYR A 16 8.92 -4.88 4.70
CA TYR A 16 9.52 -3.67 5.24
C TYR A 16 10.34 -3.97 6.49
N VAL A 17 11.38 -3.17 6.71
CA VAL A 17 12.09 -3.11 7.99
C VAL A 17 12.20 -1.64 8.43
N GLN A 18 12.08 -1.41 9.73
CA GLN A 18 12.16 -0.09 10.32
C GLN A 18 13.31 -0.04 11.31
N ASN A 19 14.12 1.01 11.19
CA ASN A 19 15.15 1.34 12.15
C ASN A 19 14.54 1.84 13.47
N ASP A 20 15.31 1.78 14.55
CA ASP A 20 14.89 2.29 15.86
C ASP A 20 14.39 3.73 15.74
N PRO A 21 13.14 4.03 16.13
CA PRO A 21 12.59 5.38 16.05
C PRO A 21 13.19 6.34 17.11
N LYS A 22 13.78 5.78 18.15
CA LYS A 22 14.42 6.58 19.22
C LYS A 22 15.86 6.87 18.85
N THR A 23 16.22 8.15 18.78
CA THR A 23 17.59 8.60 18.42
C THR A 23 18.65 7.96 19.30
N GLY A 24 18.45 7.95 20.63
CA GLY A 24 19.40 7.32 21.56
C GLY A 24 19.53 5.81 21.36
N GLY A 25 18.42 5.10 21.09
CA GLY A 25 18.44 3.67 20.79
C GLY A 25 19.17 3.37 19.48
N TYR A 26 18.94 4.19 18.46
CA TYR A 26 19.60 4.07 17.16
C TYR A 26 21.14 4.21 17.30
N TYR A 27 21.63 5.26 17.97
CA TYR A 27 23.06 5.45 18.17
C TYR A 27 23.68 4.37 19.05
N ALA A 28 23.02 3.98 20.16
CA ALA A 28 23.50 2.91 21.01
C ALA A 28 23.66 1.58 20.26
N ARG A 29 22.79 1.28 19.29
CA ARG A 29 22.93 0.10 18.43
C ARG A 29 24.13 0.20 17.50
N ILE A 30 24.37 1.39 16.89
CA ILE A 30 25.54 1.61 16.04
C ILE A 30 26.82 1.43 16.85
N ASP A 31 26.92 2.07 18.01
CA ASP A 31 28.10 2.02 18.87
C ASP A 31 28.44 0.60 19.34
N ASN A 32 27.40 -0.22 19.54
CA ASN A 32 27.55 -1.63 19.92
C ASN A 32 27.67 -2.59 18.72
N GLY A 33 27.69 -2.09 17.47
CA GLY A 33 27.83 -2.91 16.27
C GLY A 33 26.65 -3.86 16.02
N VAL A 34 25.44 -3.56 16.58
CA VAL A 34 24.24 -4.36 16.37
C VAL A 34 23.32 -3.72 15.36
N SER A 35 22.45 -4.53 14.75
CA SER A 35 21.48 -4.03 13.78
C SER A 35 20.61 -2.92 14.35
N VAL A 36 20.48 -1.83 13.61
CA VAL A 36 19.60 -0.69 13.94
C VAL A 36 18.13 -0.96 13.67
N THR A 37 17.83 -2.05 12.95
CA THR A 37 16.46 -2.49 12.64
C THR A 37 15.81 -3.09 13.88
N THR A 38 14.64 -2.56 14.24
CA THR A 38 13.89 -2.99 15.44
C THR A 38 12.54 -3.61 15.11
N ARG A 39 12.02 -3.32 13.92
CA ARG A 39 10.72 -3.84 13.45
C ARG A 39 10.84 -4.31 12.02
N GLY A 40 10.06 -5.31 11.67
CA GLY A 40 9.91 -5.81 10.31
C GLY A 40 8.49 -6.30 10.09
N HIS A 41 8.03 -6.18 8.84
CA HIS A 41 6.80 -6.79 8.37
C HIS A 41 7.13 -7.56 7.10
N VAL A 42 6.81 -8.85 7.12
CA VAL A 42 6.95 -9.72 5.94
C VAL A 42 5.66 -9.59 5.13
N PHE A 43 5.77 -9.31 3.85
CA PHE A 43 4.62 -9.25 2.97
C PHE A 43 4.01 -10.64 2.79
N SER A 44 2.71 -10.73 2.97
CA SER A 44 1.91 -11.79 2.35
C SER A 44 1.80 -11.54 0.84
N VAL A 45 1.35 -12.53 0.09
CA VAL A 45 1.10 -12.35 -1.34
C VAL A 45 -0.05 -11.38 -1.58
N ASP A 46 -1.06 -11.37 -0.71
CA ASP A 46 -2.16 -10.39 -0.73
C ASP A 46 -1.63 -8.95 -0.51
N ASP A 47 -0.69 -8.76 0.41
CA ASP A 47 -0.04 -7.45 0.60
C ASP A 47 0.69 -6.98 -0.66
N ALA A 48 1.40 -7.88 -1.34
CA ALA A 48 2.11 -7.56 -2.57
C ALA A 48 1.13 -7.19 -3.70
N LEU A 49 0.03 -7.95 -3.84
CA LEU A 49 -1.03 -7.70 -4.81
C LEU A 49 -1.69 -6.32 -4.58
N ARG A 50 -2.09 -6.02 -3.34
CA ARG A 50 -2.67 -4.72 -2.95
C ARG A 50 -1.68 -3.57 -3.15
N ALA A 51 -0.42 -3.76 -2.76
CA ALA A 51 0.62 -2.75 -2.94
C ALA A 51 0.83 -2.41 -4.42
N ARG A 52 0.76 -3.41 -5.31
CA ARG A 52 0.86 -3.20 -6.76
C ARG A 52 -0.36 -2.45 -7.31
N ALA A 53 -1.57 -2.81 -6.87
CA ALA A 53 -2.79 -2.09 -7.23
C ALA A 53 -2.74 -0.61 -6.82
N ILE A 54 -2.29 -0.34 -5.59
CA ILE A 54 -2.07 1.03 -5.07
C ILE A 54 -1.04 1.78 -5.93
N GLU A 55 0.06 1.13 -6.28
CA GLU A 55 1.12 1.73 -7.12
C GLU A 55 0.59 2.12 -8.49
N MET A 56 -0.16 1.24 -9.17
CA MET A 56 -0.79 1.52 -10.46
C MET A 56 -1.71 2.74 -10.36
N LEU A 57 -2.59 2.79 -9.36
CA LEU A 57 -3.50 3.93 -9.15
C LEU A 57 -2.73 5.24 -8.91
N LEU A 58 -1.70 5.23 -8.07
CA LEU A 58 -0.95 6.45 -7.74
C LEU A 58 -0.04 6.94 -8.87
N CYS A 59 0.51 6.03 -9.69
CA CYS A 59 1.46 6.36 -10.75
C CYS A 59 0.80 6.54 -12.11
N GLU A 60 -0.25 5.74 -12.41
CA GLU A 60 -0.87 5.66 -13.72
C GLU A 60 -2.31 6.19 -13.74
N PHE A 61 -2.89 6.49 -12.56
CA PHE A 61 -4.30 6.86 -12.39
C PHE A 61 -5.27 5.78 -12.89
N SER A 62 -4.80 4.55 -12.96
CA SER A 62 -5.59 3.41 -13.41
C SER A 62 -5.11 2.12 -12.78
N LEU A 63 -5.99 1.15 -12.68
CA LEU A 63 -5.71 -0.22 -12.26
C LEU A 63 -6.11 -1.16 -13.38
N ASP A 64 -5.14 -1.81 -13.99
CA ASP A 64 -5.30 -2.76 -15.09
C ASP A 64 -5.28 -4.19 -14.52
N LEU A 65 -6.44 -4.84 -14.54
CA LEU A 65 -6.60 -6.19 -13.98
C LEU A 65 -5.90 -7.27 -14.80
N THR A 66 -5.78 -7.07 -16.10
CA THR A 66 -5.05 -7.99 -16.98
C THR A 66 -3.57 -7.99 -16.63
N SER A 67 -2.98 -6.80 -16.50
CA SER A 67 -1.58 -6.66 -16.10
C SER A 67 -1.35 -7.23 -14.69
N LEU A 68 -2.27 -6.97 -13.76
CA LEU A 68 -2.18 -7.48 -12.41
C LEU A 68 -2.25 -9.01 -12.37
N ALA A 69 -3.15 -9.62 -13.15
CA ALA A 69 -3.26 -11.08 -13.27
C ALA A 69 -2.00 -11.72 -13.87
N LEU A 70 -1.35 -11.06 -14.82
CA LEU A 70 -0.10 -11.53 -15.40
C LEU A 70 1.08 -11.46 -14.41
N GLU A 71 1.11 -10.45 -13.55
CA GLU A 71 2.14 -10.31 -12.51
C GLU A 71 1.92 -11.30 -11.35
N PHE A 72 0.69 -11.72 -11.09
CA PHE A 72 0.29 -12.62 -9.99
C PHE A 72 -0.55 -13.81 -10.49
N PRO A 73 0.01 -14.69 -11.35
CA PRO A 73 -0.76 -15.72 -12.05
C PRO A 73 -1.39 -16.77 -11.12
N ASP A 74 -0.79 -16.99 -9.94
CA ASP A 74 -1.27 -17.98 -8.98
C ASP A 74 -2.23 -17.38 -7.93
N GLN A 75 -2.60 -16.09 -8.09
CA GLN A 75 -3.43 -15.40 -7.11
C GLN A 75 -4.83 -15.11 -7.64
N SER A 76 -5.82 -15.30 -6.76
CA SER A 76 -7.19 -14.87 -7.05
C SER A 76 -7.28 -13.34 -6.95
N LEU A 77 -7.88 -12.71 -7.95
CA LEU A 77 -8.19 -11.28 -7.91
C LEU A 77 -9.54 -10.99 -7.25
N ALA A 78 -10.19 -11.97 -6.61
CA ALA A 78 -11.52 -11.78 -6.01
C ALA A 78 -11.57 -10.60 -5.04
N THR A 79 -10.60 -10.50 -4.13
CA THR A 79 -10.49 -9.37 -3.19
C THR A 79 -10.32 -8.04 -3.91
N ILE A 80 -9.54 -7.99 -5.00
CA ILE A 80 -9.37 -6.76 -5.79
C ILE A 80 -10.68 -6.37 -6.47
N HIS A 81 -11.45 -7.32 -6.98
CA HIS A 81 -12.77 -7.06 -7.56
C HIS A 81 -13.74 -6.49 -6.52
N GLU A 82 -13.79 -7.07 -5.31
CA GLU A 82 -14.62 -6.55 -4.21
C GLU A 82 -14.24 -5.10 -3.85
N LEU A 83 -12.94 -4.79 -3.80
CA LEU A 83 -12.45 -3.43 -3.51
C LEU A 83 -12.77 -2.45 -4.66
N ILE A 84 -12.74 -2.91 -5.91
CA ILE A 84 -13.15 -2.09 -7.06
C ILE A 84 -14.65 -1.77 -6.98
N ASP A 85 -15.49 -2.72 -6.57
CA ASP A 85 -16.92 -2.50 -6.40
C ASP A 85 -17.20 -1.47 -5.29
N ASP A 86 -16.46 -1.53 -4.15
CA ASP A 86 -16.54 -0.51 -3.08
C ASP A 86 -16.09 0.88 -3.59
N VAL A 87 -14.99 0.94 -4.33
CA VAL A 87 -14.51 2.19 -4.95
C VAL A 87 -15.55 2.74 -5.92
N ARG A 88 -16.16 1.89 -6.74
CA ARG A 88 -17.19 2.32 -7.70
C ARG A 88 -18.43 2.85 -6.98
N GLU A 89 -18.84 2.24 -5.88
CA GLU A 89 -19.98 2.74 -5.09
C GLU A 89 -19.69 4.11 -4.47
N ARG A 90 -18.49 4.30 -3.90
CA ARG A 90 -18.10 5.51 -3.16
C ARG A 90 -17.64 6.65 -4.05
N PHE A 91 -17.05 6.35 -5.19
CA PHE A 91 -16.37 7.31 -6.08
C PHE A 91 -16.89 7.29 -7.52
N HIS A 92 -18.15 6.85 -7.75
CA HIS A 92 -18.73 6.65 -9.08
C HIS A 92 -18.61 7.86 -10.03
N GLU A 93 -18.62 9.08 -9.51
CA GLU A 93 -18.46 10.30 -10.31
C GLU A 93 -17.02 10.52 -10.80
N TRP A 94 -16.03 9.92 -10.12
CA TRP A 94 -14.61 10.19 -10.27
C TRP A 94 -13.84 9.04 -10.91
N VAL A 95 -14.49 7.87 -11.05
CA VAL A 95 -13.88 6.69 -11.66
C VAL A 95 -14.72 6.19 -12.81
N GLU A 96 -14.06 5.54 -13.75
CA GLU A 96 -14.67 4.83 -14.86
C GLU A 96 -14.21 3.38 -14.83
N LEU A 97 -15.16 2.44 -14.93
CA LEU A 97 -14.89 1.01 -14.93
C LEU A 97 -15.20 0.44 -16.31
N SER A 98 -14.21 -0.13 -16.96
CA SER A 98 -14.36 -1.02 -18.12
C SER A 98 -14.22 -2.48 -17.69
N ALA A 99 -14.27 -3.44 -18.63
CA ALA A 99 -14.30 -4.86 -18.31
C ALA A 99 -13.12 -5.32 -17.42
N ASP A 100 -11.94 -4.76 -17.63
CA ASP A 100 -10.68 -5.19 -17.01
C ASP A 100 -9.84 -4.01 -16.46
N ARG A 101 -10.42 -2.78 -16.41
CA ARG A 101 -9.68 -1.60 -16.00
C ARG A 101 -10.54 -0.61 -15.23
N LEU A 102 -10.05 -0.22 -14.06
CA LEU A 102 -10.54 0.93 -13.30
C LEU A 102 -9.67 2.14 -13.63
N GLU A 103 -10.27 3.23 -14.11
CA GLU A 103 -9.57 4.47 -14.44
C GLU A 103 -10.08 5.63 -13.57
N VAL A 104 -9.16 6.40 -13.01
CA VAL A 104 -9.50 7.63 -12.29
C VAL A 104 -9.62 8.76 -13.32
N ARG A 105 -10.82 9.31 -13.44
CA ARG A 105 -11.11 10.42 -14.36
C ARG A 105 -10.22 11.61 -14.06
N ARG A 106 -10.00 12.46 -15.07
CA ARG A 106 -9.07 13.59 -14.95
C ARG A 106 -9.44 14.55 -13.81
N ASP A 107 -10.71 14.80 -13.62
CA ASP A 107 -11.26 15.63 -12.55
C ASP A 107 -11.24 14.92 -11.18
N GLY A 108 -11.19 13.58 -11.15
CA GLY A 108 -11.04 12.75 -9.97
C GLY A 108 -9.60 12.57 -9.48
N ARG A 109 -8.59 12.98 -10.25
CA ARG A 109 -7.17 12.77 -9.88
C ARG A 109 -6.77 13.33 -8.51
N PRO A 110 -7.29 14.46 -8.04
CA PRO A 110 -7.03 14.93 -6.67
C PRO A 110 -7.47 13.93 -5.58
N LEU A 111 -8.43 13.04 -5.89
CA LEU A 111 -8.94 12.02 -4.97
C LEU A 111 -8.22 10.67 -5.10
N THR A 112 -7.24 10.53 -6.02
CA THR A 112 -6.56 9.25 -6.27
C THR A 112 -5.99 8.63 -5.01
N ARG A 113 -5.46 9.44 -4.08
CA ARG A 113 -4.93 8.93 -2.81
C ARG A 113 -6.02 8.31 -1.94
N MET A 114 -7.21 8.90 -1.88
CA MET A 114 -8.35 8.36 -1.15
C MET A 114 -8.88 7.08 -1.80
N ILE A 115 -8.89 7.03 -3.13
CA ILE A 115 -9.26 5.84 -3.89
C ILE A 115 -8.25 4.71 -3.62
N ALA A 116 -6.96 5.01 -3.68
CA ALA A 116 -5.90 4.03 -3.40
C ALA A 116 -5.93 3.51 -1.96
N GLN A 117 -6.34 4.32 -0.98
CA GLN A 117 -6.53 3.90 0.42
C GLN A 117 -7.56 2.78 0.58
N CYS A 118 -8.55 2.67 -0.30
CA CYS A 118 -9.51 1.57 -0.27
C CYS A 118 -8.84 0.19 -0.46
N PHE A 119 -7.67 0.16 -1.09
CA PHE A 119 -6.88 -1.06 -1.31
C PHE A 119 -5.90 -1.35 -0.16
N ASP A 120 -5.72 -0.44 0.80
CA ASP A 120 -4.80 -0.61 1.92
C ASP A 120 -5.48 -1.40 3.06
N ALA A 121 -4.98 -2.61 3.33
CA ALA A 121 -5.49 -3.47 4.40
C ALA A 121 -5.19 -2.92 5.82
N TYR A 122 -4.19 -2.03 5.95
CA TYR A 122 -3.71 -1.54 7.25
C TYR A 122 -4.36 -0.24 7.69
N ASP A 123 -4.93 0.54 6.77
CA ASP A 123 -5.55 1.84 7.08
C ASP A 123 -6.91 1.67 7.77
N VAL A 124 -7.59 0.55 7.57
CA VAL A 124 -8.86 0.21 8.23
C VAL A 124 -8.69 0.10 9.76
N ALA A 125 -7.53 -0.38 10.23
CA ALA A 125 -7.24 -0.51 11.66
C ALA A 125 -6.97 0.84 12.35
N ASN A 126 -6.43 1.83 11.63
CA ASN A 126 -6.17 3.18 12.17
C ASN A 126 -7.43 4.04 12.25
N ASN A 127 -8.38 3.88 11.35
CA ASN A 127 -9.65 4.61 11.38
C ASN A 127 -10.58 4.16 12.51
N ALA A 128 -10.43 2.94 13.03
CA ALA A 128 -11.18 2.47 14.20
C ALA A 128 -10.75 3.16 15.53
N HIS A 129 -9.54 3.75 15.57
CA HIS A 129 -9.04 4.47 16.74
C HIS A 129 -9.34 5.99 16.75
N ILE A 130 -9.77 6.55 15.61
CA ILE A 130 -10.08 8.00 15.51
C ILE A 130 -11.57 8.29 15.82
N SER A 131 -12.43 7.27 15.88
CA SER A 131 -13.86 7.41 16.17
C SER A 131 -14.23 7.40 17.66
N ALA A 132 -13.27 7.53 18.57
CA ALA A 132 -13.49 7.51 20.02
C ALA A 132 -12.93 8.79 20.72
N ILE A 133 -13.27 9.96 20.18
CA ILE A 133 -13.19 11.24 20.93
C ILE A 133 -14.45 12.07 20.61
#